data_8e0ba8e5d473d2ff6fbc6d98c3212f9c
#
_entry.id   8e0ba8e5d473d2ff6fbc6d98c3212f9c
#
_cell.length_a   1.000
_cell.length_b   1.000
_cell.length_c   1.000
_cell.angle_alpha   90.00
_cell.angle_beta   90.00
_cell.angle_gamma   90.00
#
_symmetry.space_group_name_H-M   'P 1'
#
loop_
_entity.id
_entity.type
_entity.pdbx_description
1 polymer ?
#
loop_
_entity_poly.entity_id
_entity_poly.type
_entity_poly.pdbx_seq_one_letter_code
_entity_poly.pdbx_strand_id
1 'polypeptide(L)'
;MNDQSPLVRIEGVSKHFGDTVALDNLTLDIASGEFVTFLGPSGCGKSTTLRILGGFERPTTGRVILDGEDVTFQPPEKRNVNMVFQDYALFPHMTVAQNISFGLELKGMSKADIRKCLDEIMTFLELDGFGARYPGQLSGGQRQRVALARALAPDPALLLLDEPLGALDAKLRGQVQQELKSIQRRTHKTFFFVTHDQEEALTMSDRIVVMNKGRVEQDGTPEELYFHPATRFVAEFIGETNLLSGEMRGQDGDTVMMDWFGQTLSGHAPGGVPKVGDTITASVRLEKLSFHSARPDVANAVQGTVVGKTFLGSRMAVDVMVADAKGAKLRAFVDAETGLSIGSDPTWIGWDSDSMAVLRD
;
A
#
# COMPACT_ATOMS: atom_id res chain seq x y z
N MET A 1 6.83 19.17 -14.19
CA MET A 1 5.75 19.22 -13.19
C MET A 1 4.52 19.65 -13.95
N ASN A 2 3.55 18.75 -14.14
CA ASN A 2 2.27 19.12 -14.76
C ASN A 2 1.49 19.95 -13.74
N ASP A 3 1.21 21.19 -14.07
CA ASP A 3 0.44 22.16 -13.29
C ASP A 3 -1.08 21.86 -13.38
N GLN A 4 -1.44 20.58 -13.17
CA GLN A 4 -2.85 20.19 -13.07
C GLN A 4 -3.25 20.18 -11.60
N SER A 5 -4.30 20.94 -11.27
CA SER A 5 -4.90 20.92 -9.94
C SER A 5 -5.27 19.47 -9.56
N PRO A 6 -5.06 19.04 -8.30
CA PRO A 6 -5.40 17.69 -7.88
C PRO A 6 -6.90 17.44 -8.03
N LEU A 7 -7.27 16.19 -8.37
CA LEU A 7 -8.69 15.80 -8.44
C LEU A 7 -9.34 15.82 -7.05
N VAL A 8 -8.61 15.33 -6.05
CA VAL A 8 -9.06 15.36 -4.64
C VAL A 8 -8.06 16.12 -3.81
N ARG A 9 -8.56 17.02 -2.98
CA ARG A 9 -7.77 17.69 -1.94
C ARG A 9 -8.45 17.52 -0.60
N ILE A 10 -7.74 16.94 0.35
CA ILE A 10 -8.12 16.79 1.75
C ILE A 10 -7.31 17.83 2.53
N GLU A 11 -7.99 18.76 3.21
CA GLU A 11 -7.33 19.86 3.91
C GLU A 11 -7.65 19.83 5.40
N GLY A 12 -6.67 19.42 6.21
CA GLY A 12 -6.74 19.43 7.67
C GLY A 12 -7.91 18.64 8.24
N VAL A 13 -8.30 17.53 7.59
CA VAL A 13 -9.46 16.72 7.99
C VAL A 13 -9.17 15.98 9.28
N SER A 14 -9.99 16.23 10.30
CA SER A 14 -10.03 15.44 11.52
C SER A 14 -11.41 14.83 11.73
N LYS A 15 -11.45 13.64 12.35
CA LYS A 15 -12.69 12.95 12.70
C LYS A 15 -12.62 12.35 14.09
N HIS A 16 -13.60 12.73 14.89
CA HIS A 16 -13.78 12.23 16.26
C HIS A 16 -15.09 11.46 16.37
N PHE A 17 -15.06 10.34 17.06
CA PHE A 17 -16.23 9.57 17.48
C PHE A 17 -16.23 9.53 19.02
N GLY A 18 -16.97 10.45 19.64
CA GLY A 18 -16.85 10.69 21.08
C GLY A 18 -15.41 11.08 21.43
N ASP A 19 -14.80 10.33 22.34
CA ASP A 19 -13.39 10.55 22.76
C ASP A 19 -12.35 9.90 21.84
N THR A 20 -12.79 9.11 20.85
CA THR A 20 -11.87 8.43 19.93
C THR A 20 -11.54 9.30 18.73
N VAL A 21 -10.25 9.59 18.54
CA VAL A 21 -9.74 10.28 17.36
C VAL A 21 -9.48 9.26 16.25
N ALA A 22 -10.33 9.25 15.23
CA ALA A 22 -10.20 8.35 14.08
C ALA A 22 -9.30 8.92 12.99
N LEU A 23 -9.31 10.24 12.81
CA LEU A 23 -8.41 10.99 11.91
C LEU A 23 -7.95 12.24 12.63
N ASP A 24 -6.67 12.57 12.47
CA ASP A 24 -6.03 13.71 13.10
C ASP A 24 -5.25 14.53 12.07
N ASN A 25 -5.86 15.65 11.65
CA ASN A 25 -5.28 16.65 10.74
C ASN A 25 -4.74 16.06 9.41
N LEU A 26 -5.55 15.18 8.78
CA LEU A 26 -5.19 14.59 7.48
C LEU A 26 -5.19 15.66 6.38
N THR A 27 -4.04 15.85 5.73
CA THR A 27 -3.88 16.70 4.55
C THR A 27 -3.22 15.90 3.44
N LEU A 28 -3.87 15.84 2.27
CA LEU A 28 -3.42 15.05 1.13
C LEU A 28 -4.04 15.54 -0.16
N ASP A 29 -3.26 15.58 -1.22
CA ASP A 29 -3.71 15.81 -2.60
C ASP A 29 -3.64 14.49 -3.39
N ILE A 30 -4.65 14.20 -4.23
CA ILE A 30 -4.68 13.03 -5.13
C ILE A 30 -4.83 13.55 -6.56
N ALA A 31 -3.91 13.12 -7.42
CA ALA A 31 -3.92 13.52 -8.82
C ALA A 31 -5.01 12.79 -9.63
N SER A 32 -5.42 13.38 -10.74
CA SER A 32 -6.33 12.71 -11.68
C SER A 32 -5.65 11.52 -12.34
N GLY A 33 -6.35 10.40 -12.42
CA GLY A 33 -5.84 9.15 -13.01
C GLY A 33 -4.89 8.36 -12.12
N GLU A 34 -4.67 8.76 -10.87
CA GLU A 34 -3.78 8.11 -9.92
C GLU A 34 -4.46 6.90 -9.25
N PHE A 35 -3.71 5.81 -9.04
CA PHE A 35 -4.10 4.69 -8.18
C PHE A 35 -3.45 4.89 -6.80
N VAL A 36 -4.19 5.47 -5.86
CA VAL A 36 -3.72 5.72 -4.48
C VAL A 36 -4.25 4.65 -3.54
N THR A 37 -3.35 4.06 -2.75
CA THR A 37 -3.72 3.08 -1.73
C THR A 37 -3.48 3.61 -0.33
N PHE A 38 -4.50 3.54 0.52
CA PHE A 38 -4.37 3.73 1.96
C PHE A 38 -4.11 2.38 2.63
N LEU A 39 -2.93 2.28 3.23
CA LEU A 39 -2.42 1.08 3.86
C LEU A 39 -2.16 1.32 5.35
N GLY A 40 -2.41 0.34 6.22
CA GLY A 40 -2.15 0.46 7.65
C GLY A 40 -2.93 -0.55 8.48
N PRO A 41 -2.65 -0.67 9.79
CA PRO A 41 -3.34 -1.60 10.67
C PRO A 41 -4.82 -1.29 10.82
N SER A 42 -5.57 -2.24 11.38
CA SER A 42 -6.99 -2.03 11.68
C SER A 42 -7.19 -0.86 12.64
N GLY A 43 -8.19 -0.02 12.37
CA GLY A 43 -8.51 1.13 13.21
C GLY A 43 -7.63 2.38 13.00
N CYS A 44 -6.71 2.41 12.04
CA CYS A 44 -5.85 3.57 11.79
C CYS A 44 -6.52 4.72 11.01
N GLY A 45 -7.79 4.60 10.60
CA GLY A 45 -8.55 5.68 9.95
C GLY A 45 -8.83 5.50 8.46
N LYS A 46 -8.35 4.45 7.77
CA LYS A 46 -8.51 4.23 6.32
C LYS A 46 -9.97 4.27 5.86
N SER A 47 -10.81 3.38 6.40
CA SER A 47 -12.25 3.32 6.04
C SER A 47 -13.00 4.57 6.48
N THR A 48 -12.55 5.27 7.53
CA THR A 48 -13.10 6.57 7.90
C THR A 48 -12.81 7.62 6.83
N THR A 49 -11.59 7.69 6.32
CA THR A 49 -11.21 8.58 5.21
C THR A 49 -12.04 8.27 3.97
N LEU A 50 -12.14 6.99 3.60
CA LEU A 50 -12.93 6.54 2.46
C LEU A 50 -14.40 6.95 2.60
N ARG A 51 -15.01 6.77 3.78
CA ARG A 51 -16.41 7.18 4.04
C ARG A 51 -16.59 8.69 3.98
N ILE A 52 -15.61 9.47 4.42
CA ILE A 52 -15.61 10.93 4.30
C ILE A 52 -15.55 11.35 2.83
N LEU A 53 -14.67 10.75 2.01
CA LEU A 53 -14.60 11.00 0.58
C LEU A 53 -15.90 10.62 -0.14
N GLY A 54 -16.51 9.50 0.23
CA GLY A 54 -17.79 9.04 -0.29
C GLY A 54 -19.01 9.84 0.18
N GLY A 55 -18.87 10.73 1.16
CA GLY A 55 -19.99 11.50 1.74
C GLY A 55 -20.86 10.75 2.72
N PHE A 56 -20.47 9.51 3.10
CA PHE A 56 -21.17 8.69 4.11
C PHE A 56 -20.86 9.12 5.53
N GLU A 57 -19.77 9.87 5.73
CA GLU A 57 -19.34 10.39 7.02
C GLU A 57 -18.91 11.86 6.86
N ARG A 58 -19.16 12.68 7.88
CA ARG A 58 -18.73 14.09 7.89
C ARG A 58 -17.49 14.25 8.74
N PRO A 59 -16.50 15.02 8.29
CA PRO A 59 -15.36 15.37 9.14
C PRO A 59 -15.83 16.20 10.34
N THR A 60 -15.07 16.17 11.43
CA THR A 60 -15.27 17.06 12.59
C THR A 60 -14.70 18.44 12.28
N THR A 61 -13.54 18.49 11.62
CA THR A 61 -12.88 19.72 11.13
C THR A 61 -12.24 19.47 9.77
N GLY A 62 -11.84 20.53 9.11
CA GLY A 62 -11.22 20.46 7.79
C GLY A 62 -12.25 20.38 6.66
N ARG A 63 -11.76 20.21 5.43
CA ARG A 63 -12.61 20.16 4.24
C ARG A 63 -12.09 19.21 3.17
N VAL A 64 -13.00 18.78 2.29
CA VAL A 64 -12.74 17.92 1.14
C VAL A 64 -13.16 18.65 -0.12
N ILE A 65 -12.25 18.80 -1.06
CA ILE A 65 -12.46 19.39 -2.37
C ILE A 65 -12.34 18.27 -3.40
N LEU A 66 -13.32 18.16 -4.29
CA LEU A 66 -13.34 17.18 -5.38
C LEU A 66 -13.57 17.95 -6.69
N ASP A 67 -12.65 17.81 -7.64
CA ASP A 67 -12.70 18.50 -8.94
C ASP A 67 -12.93 20.02 -8.81
N GLY A 68 -12.24 20.64 -7.81
CA GLY A 68 -12.32 22.06 -7.50
C GLY A 68 -13.56 22.49 -6.69
N GLU A 69 -14.50 21.60 -6.40
CA GLU A 69 -15.71 21.87 -5.63
C GLU A 69 -15.55 21.42 -4.16
N ASP A 70 -15.98 22.25 -3.20
CA ASP A 70 -16.07 21.85 -1.79
C ASP A 70 -17.27 20.92 -1.59
N VAL A 71 -16.96 19.64 -1.38
CA VAL A 71 -17.94 18.57 -1.19
C VAL A 71 -18.10 18.14 0.28
N THR A 72 -17.49 18.85 1.22
CA THR A 72 -17.38 18.48 2.63
C THR A 72 -18.72 18.06 3.24
N PHE A 73 -19.79 18.80 2.95
CA PHE A 73 -21.13 18.55 3.49
C PHE A 73 -22.12 18.03 2.44
N GLN A 74 -21.66 17.77 1.22
CA GLN A 74 -22.52 17.19 0.19
C GLN A 74 -22.78 15.71 0.50
N PRO A 75 -24.03 15.24 0.38
CA PRO A 75 -24.36 13.83 0.57
C PRO A 75 -23.83 12.99 -0.63
N PRO A 76 -23.74 11.64 -0.45
CA PRO A 76 -23.14 10.75 -1.46
C PRO A 76 -23.70 10.89 -2.87
N GLU A 77 -25.01 11.02 -2.99
CA GLU A 77 -25.72 11.09 -4.30
C GLU A 77 -25.43 12.36 -5.10
N LYS A 78 -24.83 13.39 -4.48
CA LYS A 78 -24.43 14.64 -5.13
C LYS A 78 -22.95 14.69 -5.51
N ARG A 79 -22.17 13.70 -5.09
CA ARG A 79 -20.74 13.63 -5.39
C ARG A 79 -20.48 12.82 -6.65
N ASN A 80 -19.53 13.24 -7.47
CA ASN A 80 -19.08 12.46 -8.62
C ASN A 80 -18.13 11.32 -8.21
N VAL A 81 -18.56 10.51 -7.25
CA VAL A 81 -17.81 9.39 -6.65
C VAL A 81 -18.68 8.15 -6.65
N ASN A 82 -18.10 7.01 -6.91
CA ASN A 82 -18.75 5.72 -6.68
C ASN A 82 -17.90 4.83 -5.77
N MET A 83 -18.54 3.89 -5.09
CA MET A 83 -17.89 3.02 -4.12
C MET A 83 -18.19 1.55 -4.40
N VAL A 84 -17.15 0.72 -4.31
CA VAL A 84 -17.25 -0.74 -4.24
C VAL A 84 -16.97 -1.15 -2.79
N PHE A 85 -17.94 -1.79 -2.16
CA PHE A 85 -17.87 -2.27 -0.79
C PHE A 85 -17.18 -3.64 -0.72
N GLN A 86 -16.71 -4.02 0.44
CA GLN A 86 -16.01 -5.28 0.71
C GLN A 86 -16.83 -6.53 0.33
N ASP A 87 -18.16 -6.49 0.55
CA ASP A 87 -19.10 -7.56 0.20
C ASP A 87 -19.76 -7.38 -1.18
N TYR A 88 -19.21 -6.42 -1.98
CA TYR A 88 -19.72 -6.00 -3.28
C TYR A 88 -21.10 -5.32 -3.26
N ALA A 89 -21.89 -5.50 -2.21
CA ALA A 89 -23.23 -4.94 -2.00
C ALA A 89 -24.13 -4.96 -3.23
N LEU A 90 -24.10 -6.07 -4.01
CA LEU A 90 -24.98 -6.25 -5.16
C LEU A 90 -26.43 -6.42 -4.72
N PHE A 91 -27.36 -5.85 -5.47
CA PHE A 91 -28.79 -6.02 -5.22
C PHE A 91 -29.21 -7.44 -5.58
N PRO A 92 -29.53 -8.31 -4.59
CA PRO A 92 -29.75 -9.75 -4.85
C PRO A 92 -31.02 -10.05 -5.64
N HIS A 93 -31.96 -9.13 -5.64
CA HIS A 93 -33.24 -9.21 -6.36
C HIS A 93 -33.21 -8.62 -7.79
N MET A 94 -32.06 -8.08 -8.19
CA MET A 94 -31.82 -7.51 -9.51
C MET A 94 -30.87 -8.42 -10.32
N THR A 95 -31.08 -8.48 -11.62
CA THR A 95 -30.14 -9.15 -12.54
C THR A 95 -28.82 -8.36 -12.66
N VAL A 96 -27.81 -8.95 -13.29
CA VAL A 96 -26.52 -8.27 -13.61
C VAL A 96 -26.78 -6.97 -14.38
N ALA A 97 -27.58 -7.03 -15.45
CA ALA A 97 -27.89 -5.84 -16.24
C ALA A 97 -28.59 -4.76 -15.41
N GLN A 98 -29.54 -5.13 -14.55
CA GLN A 98 -30.23 -4.20 -13.68
C GLN A 98 -29.33 -3.61 -12.58
N ASN A 99 -28.39 -4.41 -12.01
CA ASN A 99 -27.41 -3.89 -11.07
C ASN A 99 -26.53 -2.82 -11.73
N ILE A 100 -26.06 -3.06 -12.96
CA ILE A 100 -25.18 -2.13 -13.67
C ILE A 100 -25.94 -0.87 -14.09
N SER A 101 -27.16 -1.01 -14.62
CA SER A 101 -27.96 0.12 -15.11
C SER A 101 -28.55 1.00 -14.01
N PHE A 102 -28.59 0.52 -12.77
CA PHE A 102 -29.26 1.20 -11.66
C PHE A 102 -28.80 2.68 -11.47
N GLY A 103 -27.49 2.92 -11.48
CA GLY A 103 -26.95 4.28 -11.35
C GLY A 103 -27.24 5.18 -12.56
N LEU A 104 -27.32 4.59 -13.75
CA LEU A 104 -27.67 5.30 -14.98
C LEU A 104 -29.15 5.73 -15.01
N GLU A 105 -30.03 4.85 -14.50
CA GLU A 105 -31.46 5.14 -14.34
C GLU A 105 -31.69 6.28 -13.35
N LEU A 106 -30.97 6.28 -12.22
CA LEU A 106 -31.03 7.36 -11.24
C LEU A 106 -30.55 8.71 -11.79
N LYS A 107 -29.59 8.70 -12.74
CA LYS A 107 -29.15 9.90 -13.47
C LYS A 107 -30.16 10.36 -14.54
N GLY A 108 -31.28 9.64 -14.73
CA GLY A 108 -32.31 9.99 -15.72
C GLY A 108 -31.88 9.82 -17.17
N MET A 109 -30.90 8.95 -17.44
CA MET A 109 -30.44 8.69 -18.81
C MET A 109 -31.54 8.02 -19.66
N SER A 110 -31.51 8.26 -20.97
CA SER A 110 -32.46 7.61 -21.88
C SER A 110 -32.24 6.08 -21.93
N LYS A 111 -33.30 5.30 -22.20
CA LYS A 111 -33.20 3.84 -22.34
C LYS A 111 -32.20 3.42 -23.44
N ALA A 112 -32.06 4.22 -24.48
CA ALA A 112 -31.11 3.95 -25.57
C ALA A 112 -29.66 4.13 -25.11
N ASP A 113 -29.38 5.21 -24.38
CA ASP A 113 -28.03 5.49 -23.81
C ASP A 113 -27.65 4.48 -22.74
N ILE A 114 -28.60 4.11 -21.86
CA ILE A 114 -28.41 3.05 -20.86
C ILE A 114 -28.02 1.73 -21.53
N ARG A 115 -28.75 1.34 -22.60
CA ARG A 115 -28.44 0.09 -23.30
C ARG A 115 -27.06 0.12 -23.93
N LYS A 116 -26.70 1.23 -24.58
CA LYS A 116 -25.37 1.41 -25.17
C LYS A 116 -24.27 1.31 -24.12
N CYS A 117 -24.38 2.05 -23.01
CA CYS A 117 -23.42 2.01 -21.91
C CYS A 117 -23.33 0.61 -21.27
N LEU A 118 -24.48 -0.07 -21.11
CA LEU A 118 -24.53 -1.43 -20.59
C LEU A 118 -23.77 -2.42 -21.47
N ASP A 119 -24.00 -2.39 -22.77
CA ASP A 119 -23.33 -3.27 -23.73
C ASP A 119 -21.81 -3.01 -23.72
N GLU A 120 -21.39 -1.74 -23.73
CA GLU A 120 -19.98 -1.34 -23.68
C GLU A 120 -19.29 -1.80 -22.38
N ILE A 121 -19.88 -1.55 -21.21
CA ILE A 121 -19.26 -1.90 -19.92
C ILE A 121 -19.27 -3.42 -19.68
N MET A 122 -20.30 -4.13 -20.14
CA MET A 122 -20.35 -5.59 -20.00
C MET A 122 -19.27 -6.26 -20.85
N THR A 123 -19.09 -5.82 -22.10
CA THR A 123 -18.00 -6.31 -22.95
C THR A 123 -16.64 -5.96 -22.38
N PHE A 124 -16.49 -4.71 -21.90
CA PHE A 124 -15.23 -4.24 -21.29
C PHE A 124 -14.78 -5.08 -20.09
N LEU A 125 -15.73 -5.55 -19.25
CA LEU A 125 -15.48 -6.36 -18.05
C LEU A 125 -15.73 -7.86 -18.26
N GLU A 126 -15.82 -8.33 -19.51
CA GLU A 126 -16.02 -9.73 -19.85
C GLU A 126 -17.26 -10.36 -19.19
N LEU A 127 -18.35 -9.61 -19.15
CA LEU A 127 -19.65 -10.02 -18.61
C LEU A 127 -20.67 -10.37 -19.69
N ASP A 128 -20.24 -10.54 -20.94
CA ASP A 128 -21.12 -10.91 -22.06
C ASP A 128 -21.86 -12.21 -21.75
N GLY A 129 -23.18 -12.23 -22.00
CA GLY A 129 -24.04 -13.36 -21.69
C GLY A 129 -24.46 -13.53 -20.22
N PHE A 130 -23.98 -12.69 -19.31
CA PHE A 130 -24.36 -12.75 -17.90
C PHE A 130 -25.53 -11.81 -17.53
N GLY A 131 -25.94 -10.92 -18.40
CA GLY A 131 -26.90 -9.85 -18.13
C GLY A 131 -28.22 -10.27 -17.49
N ALA A 132 -28.73 -11.45 -17.79
CA ALA A 132 -29.98 -12.00 -17.24
C ALA A 132 -29.79 -12.78 -15.92
N ARG A 133 -28.55 -13.03 -15.47
CA ARG A 133 -28.27 -13.78 -14.24
C ARG A 133 -28.46 -12.90 -13.00
N TYR A 134 -28.75 -13.54 -11.87
CA TYR A 134 -28.77 -12.91 -10.55
C TYR A 134 -27.44 -13.10 -9.83
N PRO A 135 -27.09 -12.24 -8.86
CA PRO A 135 -25.82 -12.33 -8.11
C PRO A 135 -25.53 -13.69 -7.48
N GLY A 136 -26.58 -14.39 -7.00
CA GLY A 136 -26.43 -15.75 -6.43
C GLY A 136 -26.01 -16.83 -7.43
N GLN A 137 -26.07 -16.55 -8.74
CA GLN A 137 -25.69 -17.47 -9.82
C GLN A 137 -24.26 -17.20 -10.34
N LEU A 138 -23.53 -16.29 -9.68
CA LEU A 138 -22.20 -15.84 -10.09
C LEU A 138 -21.11 -16.36 -9.15
N SER A 139 -19.91 -16.60 -9.70
CA SER A 139 -18.70 -16.80 -8.90
C SER A 139 -18.28 -15.53 -8.16
N GLY A 140 -17.36 -15.61 -7.19
CA GLY A 140 -16.84 -14.46 -6.47
C GLY A 140 -16.25 -13.39 -7.41
N GLY A 141 -15.38 -13.79 -8.34
CA GLY A 141 -14.79 -12.87 -9.33
C GLY A 141 -15.83 -12.26 -10.28
N GLN A 142 -16.86 -13.02 -10.68
CA GLN A 142 -17.95 -12.48 -11.50
C GLN A 142 -18.77 -11.44 -10.72
N ARG A 143 -19.08 -11.68 -9.44
CA ARG A 143 -19.74 -10.69 -8.58
C ARG A 143 -18.95 -9.42 -8.46
N GLN A 144 -17.63 -9.53 -8.30
CA GLN A 144 -16.74 -8.38 -8.25
C GLN A 144 -16.75 -7.57 -9.55
N ARG A 145 -16.64 -8.23 -10.72
CA ARG A 145 -16.74 -7.57 -12.04
C ARG A 145 -18.07 -6.83 -12.19
N VAL A 146 -19.18 -7.41 -11.74
CA VAL A 146 -20.49 -6.75 -11.74
C VAL A 146 -20.52 -5.52 -10.83
N ALA A 147 -19.91 -5.60 -9.64
CA ALA A 147 -19.79 -4.45 -8.73
C ALA A 147 -18.94 -3.32 -9.31
N LEU A 148 -17.84 -3.67 -9.98
CA LEU A 148 -17.01 -2.71 -10.72
C LEU A 148 -17.76 -2.11 -11.90
N ALA A 149 -18.47 -2.93 -12.68
CA ALA A 149 -19.31 -2.45 -13.78
C ALA A 149 -20.36 -1.44 -13.29
N ARG A 150 -21.07 -1.77 -12.21
CA ARG A 150 -22.05 -0.88 -11.57
C ARG A 150 -21.43 0.44 -11.11
N ALA A 151 -20.21 0.37 -10.56
CA ALA A 151 -19.52 1.55 -10.05
C ALA A 151 -18.93 2.43 -11.18
N LEU A 152 -18.48 1.82 -12.28
CA LEU A 152 -17.87 2.53 -13.41
C LEU A 152 -18.90 3.06 -14.42
N ALA A 153 -20.03 2.36 -14.62
CA ALA A 153 -21.04 2.73 -15.61
C ALA A 153 -21.49 4.20 -15.52
N PRO A 154 -21.73 4.78 -14.34
CA PRO A 154 -22.09 6.20 -14.22
C PRO A 154 -20.95 7.18 -14.49
N ASP A 155 -19.78 6.72 -14.90
CA ASP A 155 -18.60 7.52 -15.25
C ASP A 155 -18.11 8.44 -14.11
N PRO A 156 -17.78 7.91 -12.92
CA PRO A 156 -17.32 8.72 -11.78
C PRO A 156 -15.94 9.32 -12.02
N ALA A 157 -15.66 10.48 -11.38
CA ALA A 157 -14.31 11.05 -11.34
C ALA A 157 -13.39 10.26 -10.40
N LEU A 158 -13.94 9.74 -9.29
CA LEU A 158 -13.21 8.98 -8.27
C LEU A 158 -13.92 7.66 -7.96
N LEU A 159 -13.19 6.55 -8.00
CA LEU A 159 -13.67 5.24 -7.59
C LEU A 159 -13.06 4.86 -6.22
N LEU A 160 -13.92 4.63 -5.24
CA LEU A 160 -13.55 4.21 -3.88
C LEU A 160 -13.67 2.69 -3.75
N LEU A 161 -12.64 2.03 -3.25
CA LEU A 161 -12.58 0.59 -3.08
C LEU A 161 -12.25 0.24 -1.61
N ASP A 162 -13.21 -0.34 -0.89
CA ASP A 162 -13.05 -0.71 0.53
C ASP A 162 -12.76 -2.21 0.65
N GLU A 163 -11.49 -2.57 0.79
CA GLU A 163 -10.98 -3.95 0.92
C GLU A 163 -11.61 -4.96 -0.09
N PRO A 164 -11.70 -4.65 -1.39
CA PRO A 164 -12.47 -5.43 -2.34
C PRO A 164 -11.91 -6.83 -2.63
N LEU A 165 -10.68 -7.13 -2.17
CA LEU A 165 -9.98 -8.40 -2.41
C LEU A 165 -9.96 -9.32 -1.18
N GLY A 166 -10.40 -8.84 -0.03
CA GLY A 166 -10.28 -9.56 1.26
C GLY A 166 -11.00 -10.92 1.32
N ALA A 167 -12.05 -11.11 0.52
CA ALA A 167 -12.84 -12.34 0.50
C ALA A 167 -12.38 -13.38 -0.54
N LEU A 168 -11.28 -13.10 -1.30
CA LEU A 168 -10.79 -13.93 -2.39
C LEU A 168 -9.67 -14.88 -1.95
N ASP A 169 -9.63 -16.08 -2.53
CA ASP A 169 -8.47 -16.96 -2.42
C ASP A 169 -7.23 -16.36 -3.13
N ALA A 170 -6.02 -16.82 -2.76
CA ALA A 170 -4.76 -16.23 -3.23
C ALA A 170 -4.61 -16.23 -4.77
N LYS A 171 -5.07 -17.28 -5.46
CA LYS A 171 -4.95 -17.38 -6.92
C LYS A 171 -5.87 -16.39 -7.61
N LEU A 172 -7.11 -16.30 -7.17
CA LEU A 172 -8.11 -15.39 -7.71
C LEU A 172 -7.74 -13.94 -7.39
N ARG A 173 -7.19 -13.68 -6.19
CA ARG A 173 -6.72 -12.37 -5.76
C ARG A 173 -5.69 -11.80 -6.73
N GLY A 174 -4.63 -12.57 -7.08
CA GLY A 174 -3.60 -12.12 -8.02
C GLY A 174 -4.15 -11.80 -9.43
N GLN A 175 -5.14 -12.56 -9.91
CA GLN A 175 -5.79 -12.28 -11.19
C GLN A 175 -6.58 -10.97 -11.13
N VAL A 176 -7.34 -10.76 -10.07
CA VAL A 176 -8.17 -9.56 -9.88
C VAL A 176 -7.32 -8.31 -9.67
N GLN A 177 -6.19 -8.39 -8.98
CA GLN A 177 -5.23 -7.30 -8.86
C GLN A 177 -4.77 -6.79 -10.24
N GLN A 178 -4.33 -7.72 -11.10
CA GLN A 178 -3.92 -7.38 -12.47
C GLN A 178 -5.06 -6.78 -13.28
N GLU A 179 -6.27 -7.31 -13.11
CA GLU A 179 -7.47 -6.81 -13.78
C GLU A 179 -7.81 -5.38 -13.33
N LEU A 180 -7.82 -5.10 -12.03
CA LEU A 180 -8.09 -3.76 -11.48
C LEU A 180 -7.08 -2.73 -12.00
N LYS A 181 -5.78 -3.07 -11.99
CA LYS A 181 -4.73 -2.20 -12.54
C LYS A 181 -4.90 -1.97 -14.05
N SER A 182 -5.28 -3.01 -14.81
CA SER A 182 -5.59 -2.91 -16.24
C SER A 182 -6.78 -1.98 -16.48
N ILE A 183 -7.86 -2.14 -15.71
CA ILE A 183 -9.06 -1.30 -15.79
C ILE A 183 -8.71 0.17 -15.53
N GLN A 184 -7.98 0.46 -14.45
CA GLN A 184 -7.56 1.81 -14.10
C GLN A 184 -6.74 2.45 -15.23
N ARG A 185 -5.74 1.74 -15.78
CA ARG A 185 -4.92 2.22 -16.90
C ARG A 185 -5.73 2.50 -18.17
N ARG A 186 -6.70 1.64 -18.49
CA ARG A 186 -7.55 1.77 -19.69
C ARG A 186 -8.60 2.88 -19.56
N THR A 187 -9.11 3.09 -18.35
CA THR A 187 -10.16 4.10 -18.08
C THR A 187 -9.57 5.45 -17.71
N HIS A 188 -8.30 5.52 -17.31
CA HIS A 188 -7.65 6.72 -16.75
C HIS A 188 -8.42 7.33 -15.58
N LYS A 189 -9.21 6.53 -14.86
CA LYS A 189 -9.95 6.98 -13.66
C LYS A 189 -9.06 6.96 -12.43
N THR A 190 -9.37 7.84 -11.50
CA THR A 190 -8.69 7.89 -10.20
C THR A 190 -9.28 6.83 -9.28
N PHE A 191 -8.40 6.00 -8.69
CA PHE A 191 -8.78 4.95 -7.77
C PHE A 191 -8.24 5.27 -6.38
N PHE A 192 -9.13 5.24 -5.38
CA PHE A 192 -8.79 5.30 -3.98
C PHE A 192 -9.07 3.93 -3.35
N PHE A 193 -8.01 3.23 -3.04
CA PHE A 193 -8.05 1.85 -2.58
C PHE A 193 -7.69 1.76 -1.09
N VAL A 194 -8.45 1.02 -0.33
CA VAL A 194 -8.17 0.75 1.08
C VAL A 194 -7.87 -0.74 1.24
N THR A 195 -6.75 -1.05 1.86
CA THR A 195 -6.37 -2.42 2.20
C THR A 195 -5.54 -2.46 3.48
N HIS A 196 -5.42 -3.65 4.05
CA HIS A 196 -4.45 -3.98 5.10
C HIS A 196 -3.36 -4.94 4.57
N ASP A 197 -3.46 -5.37 3.31
CA ASP A 197 -2.53 -6.28 2.66
C ASP A 197 -1.41 -5.49 1.95
N GLN A 198 -0.16 -5.75 2.36
CA GLN A 198 1.01 -5.05 1.84
C GLN A 198 1.29 -5.43 0.38
N GLU A 199 1.08 -6.69 0.00
CA GLU A 199 1.31 -7.17 -1.36
C GLU A 199 0.36 -6.48 -2.35
N GLU A 200 -0.91 -6.31 -1.96
CA GLU A 200 -1.89 -5.56 -2.74
C GLU A 200 -1.43 -4.11 -2.97
N ALA A 201 -1.03 -3.42 -1.89
CA ALA A 201 -0.57 -2.05 -1.97
C ALA A 201 0.68 -1.91 -2.85
N LEU A 202 1.70 -2.75 -2.65
CA LEU A 202 2.96 -2.68 -3.39
C LEU A 202 2.81 -3.01 -4.88
N THR A 203 1.86 -3.92 -5.25
CA THR A 203 1.72 -4.38 -6.65
C THR A 203 0.80 -3.50 -7.48
N MET A 204 -0.19 -2.86 -6.87
CA MET A 204 -1.25 -2.16 -7.60
C MET A 204 -1.10 -0.65 -7.64
N SER A 205 -0.46 -0.04 -6.63
CA SER A 205 -0.49 1.40 -6.44
C SER A 205 0.51 2.14 -7.31
N ASP A 206 0.15 3.35 -7.70
CA ASP A 206 1.11 4.35 -8.16
C ASP A 206 1.69 5.09 -6.94
N ARG A 207 0.88 5.20 -5.87
CA ARG A 207 1.26 5.84 -4.60
C ARG A 207 0.57 5.16 -3.41
N ILE A 208 1.29 5.01 -2.32
CA ILE A 208 0.81 4.43 -1.07
C ILE A 208 0.88 5.47 0.03
N VAL A 209 -0.21 5.61 0.78
CA VAL A 209 -0.30 6.42 2.00
C VAL A 209 -0.36 5.47 3.19
N VAL A 210 0.73 5.37 3.93
CA VAL A 210 0.80 4.54 5.15
C VAL A 210 0.20 5.32 6.30
N MET A 211 -0.83 4.75 6.92
CA MET A 211 -1.55 5.35 8.04
C MET A 211 -1.27 4.62 9.36
N ASN A 212 -1.12 5.39 10.41
CA ASN A 212 -1.03 4.89 11.78
C ASN A 212 -1.75 5.85 12.74
N LYS A 213 -2.60 5.33 13.64
CA LYS A 213 -3.29 6.11 14.68
C LYS A 213 -3.95 7.41 14.19
N GLY A 214 -4.61 7.36 13.03
CA GLY A 214 -5.33 8.49 12.46
C GLY A 214 -4.47 9.50 11.69
N ARG A 215 -3.16 9.27 11.54
CA ARG A 215 -2.21 10.14 10.87
C ARG A 215 -1.51 9.45 9.71
N VAL A 216 -0.97 10.21 8.77
CA VAL A 216 -0.07 9.73 7.73
C VAL A 216 1.33 9.58 8.33
N GLU A 217 1.89 8.38 8.25
CA GLU A 217 3.27 8.09 8.65
C GLU A 217 4.25 8.39 7.50
N GLN A 218 3.90 7.92 6.32
CA GLN A 218 4.66 8.17 5.11
C GLN A 218 3.74 8.05 3.88
N ASP A 219 4.05 8.83 2.87
CA ASP A 219 3.37 8.91 1.59
C ASP A 219 4.43 8.92 0.50
N GLY A 220 4.31 8.05 -0.50
CA GLY A 220 5.29 7.91 -1.57
C GLY A 220 4.98 6.75 -2.51
N THR A 221 5.88 6.50 -3.46
CA THR A 221 5.79 5.33 -4.35
C THR A 221 6.04 4.04 -3.57
N PRO A 222 5.59 2.87 -4.11
CA PRO A 222 5.88 1.57 -3.50
C PRO A 222 7.37 1.36 -3.22
N GLU A 223 8.23 1.74 -4.16
CA GLU A 223 9.69 1.61 -4.07
C GLU A 223 10.26 2.51 -2.97
N GLU A 224 9.80 3.77 -2.87
CA GLU A 224 10.23 4.70 -1.82
C GLU A 224 9.90 4.17 -0.42
N LEU A 225 8.67 3.67 -0.22
CA LEU A 225 8.26 3.13 1.08
C LEU A 225 9.02 1.86 1.47
N TYR A 226 9.36 1.03 0.47
CA TYR A 226 10.05 -0.24 0.71
C TYR A 226 11.54 -0.04 0.97
N PHE A 227 12.22 0.74 0.13
CA PHE A 227 13.68 0.91 0.20
C PHE A 227 14.11 2.07 1.08
N HIS A 228 13.26 3.10 1.24
CA HIS A 228 13.54 4.31 2.01
C HIS A 228 12.44 4.61 3.06
N PRO A 229 12.15 3.66 3.97
CA PRO A 229 11.19 3.89 5.03
C PRO A 229 11.64 5.07 5.91
N ALA A 230 10.71 5.98 6.22
CA ALA A 230 11.01 7.16 7.01
C ALA A 230 11.05 6.88 8.51
N THR A 231 10.22 5.94 8.98
CA THR A 231 10.08 5.61 10.40
C THR A 231 10.24 4.11 10.64
N ARG A 232 10.53 3.76 11.89
CA ARG A 232 10.55 2.36 12.32
C ARG A 232 9.23 1.65 12.02
N PHE A 233 8.11 2.34 12.26
CA PHE A 233 6.80 1.78 11.95
C PHE A 233 6.67 1.37 10.48
N VAL A 234 7.05 2.26 9.54
CA VAL A 234 6.96 1.96 8.10
C VAL A 234 7.92 0.84 7.72
N ALA A 235 9.15 0.84 8.26
CA ALA A 235 10.15 -0.19 8.00
C ALA A 235 9.66 -1.59 8.40
N GLU A 236 9.06 -1.72 9.60
CA GLU A 236 8.52 -2.97 10.13
C GLU A 236 7.17 -3.36 9.47
N PHE A 237 6.37 -2.36 9.10
CA PHE A 237 5.05 -2.57 8.53
C PHE A 237 5.11 -2.95 7.04
N ILE A 238 6.06 -2.42 6.27
CA ILE A 238 6.22 -2.71 4.82
C ILE A 238 7.32 -3.75 4.63
N GLY A 239 6.96 -5.03 4.74
CA GLY A 239 7.88 -6.16 4.56
C GLY A 239 8.79 -6.44 5.75
N GLU A 240 9.52 -7.55 5.68
CA GLU A 240 10.45 -7.95 6.72
C GLU A 240 11.77 -7.15 6.62
N THR A 241 12.35 -6.78 7.77
CA THR A 241 13.59 -6.01 7.83
C THR A 241 14.42 -6.34 9.08
N ASN A 242 15.73 -6.15 9.00
CA ASN A 242 16.59 -6.09 10.18
C ASN A 242 16.61 -4.67 10.71
N LEU A 243 16.38 -4.49 12.00
CA LEU A 243 16.55 -3.21 12.68
C LEU A 243 17.87 -3.22 13.46
N LEU A 244 18.74 -2.26 13.15
CA LEU A 244 20.05 -2.10 13.76
C LEU A 244 20.06 -0.79 14.54
N SER A 245 20.25 -0.86 15.84
CA SER A 245 20.34 0.33 16.68
C SER A 245 21.77 0.55 17.15
N GLY A 246 22.29 1.76 16.97
CA GLY A 246 23.65 2.11 17.31
C GLY A 246 23.83 3.61 17.57
N GLU A 247 25.03 4.02 17.90
CA GLU A 247 25.38 5.42 18.18
C GLU A 247 25.91 6.10 16.91
N MET A 248 25.37 7.25 16.55
CA MET A 248 25.86 8.03 15.42
C MET A 248 27.28 8.55 15.67
N ARG A 249 28.19 8.26 14.75
CA ARG A 249 29.61 8.67 14.83
C ARG A 249 29.99 9.81 13.90
N GLY A 250 29.28 9.96 12.79
CA GLY A 250 29.58 10.99 11.79
C GLY A 250 28.70 10.87 10.54
N GLN A 251 28.92 11.79 9.62
CA GLN A 251 28.24 11.79 8.30
C GLN A 251 29.19 12.29 7.22
N ASP A 252 28.91 11.86 6.00
CA ASP A 252 29.50 12.40 4.78
C ASP A 252 28.38 12.53 3.71
N GLY A 253 27.97 13.77 3.44
CA GLY A 253 26.76 14.03 2.67
C GLY A 253 25.52 13.41 3.32
N ASP A 254 24.79 12.58 2.54
CA ASP A 254 23.61 11.86 3.02
C ASP A 254 23.94 10.50 3.66
N THR A 255 25.23 10.12 3.70
CA THR A 255 25.69 8.88 4.31
C THR A 255 26.00 9.10 5.79
N VAL A 256 25.35 8.36 6.66
CA VAL A 256 25.53 8.37 8.10
C VAL A 256 26.36 7.16 8.53
N MET A 257 27.34 7.38 9.40
CA MET A 257 28.13 6.33 10.03
C MET A 257 27.65 6.10 11.47
N MET A 258 27.34 4.85 11.80
CA MET A 258 26.94 4.43 13.15
C MET A 258 27.88 3.38 13.73
N ASP A 259 28.09 3.43 15.03
CA ASP A 259 28.73 2.37 15.80
C ASP A 259 27.67 1.34 16.21
N TRP A 260 27.79 0.13 15.69
CA TRP A 260 26.98 -1.00 16.05
C TRP A 260 27.85 -2.09 16.69
N PHE A 261 27.85 -2.15 18.04
CA PHE A 261 28.70 -3.07 18.81
C PHE A 261 30.19 -3.02 18.48
N GLY A 262 30.75 -1.81 18.28
CA GLY A 262 32.15 -1.61 17.92
C GLY A 262 32.46 -1.77 16.43
N GLN A 263 31.45 -2.05 15.61
CA GLN A 263 31.58 -2.12 14.16
C GLN A 263 31.00 -0.84 13.54
N THR A 264 31.73 -0.21 12.63
CA THR A 264 31.22 0.96 11.90
C THR A 264 30.36 0.49 10.73
N LEU A 265 29.08 0.89 10.75
CA LEU A 265 28.14 0.67 9.67
C LEU A 265 27.77 2.00 9.00
N SER A 266 27.51 1.97 7.70
CA SER A 266 27.15 3.13 6.90
C SER A 266 25.78 2.97 6.30
N GLY A 267 24.92 3.99 6.42
CA GLY A 267 23.56 3.99 5.87
C GLY A 267 23.17 5.33 5.31
N HIS A 268 22.05 5.38 4.60
CA HIS A 268 21.52 6.58 3.96
C HIS A 268 20.44 7.22 4.83
N ALA A 269 20.50 8.56 5.01
CA ALA A 269 19.56 9.34 5.83
C ALA A 269 18.96 10.52 5.02
N PRO A 270 18.00 10.27 4.12
CA PRO A 270 17.50 11.26 3.17
C PRO A 270 16.66 12.38 3.79
N GLY A 271 16.44 12.41 5.06
CA GLY A 271 15.42 13.30 5.63
C GLY A 271 15.82 14.10 6.87
N GLY A 272 17.08 14.25 7.09
CA GLY A 272 17.62 14.96 8.28
C GLY A 272 18.58 14.08 9.03
N VAL A 273 19.75 14.63 9.28
CA VAL A 273 20.84 13.89 9.89
C VAL A 273 20.76 14.04 11.41
N PRO A 274 20.77 12.92 12.16
CA PRO A 274 20.88 12.92 13.61
C PRO A 274 22.17 13.60 14.07
N LYS A 275 22.26 13.98 15.34
CA LYS A 275 23.50 14.53 15.88
C LYS A 275 24.47 13.41 16.25
N VAL A 276 25.77 13.68 16.13
CA VAL A 276 26.81 12.78 16.63
C VAL A 276 26.58 12.52 18.12
N GLY A 277 26.58 11.23 18.50
CA GLY A 277 26.26 10.75 19.84
C GLY A 277 24.81 10.36 20.07
N ASP A 278 23.88 10.70 19.16
CA ASP A 278 22.50 10.23 19.26
C ASP A 278 22.43 8.71 19.01
N THR A 279 21.50 8.04 19.69
CA THR A 279 21.11 6.68 19.33
C THR A 279 20.22 6.74 18.10
N ILE A 280 20.60 6.01 17.05
CA ILE A 280 19.85 5.92 15.79
C ILE A 280 19.46 4.49 15.50
N THR A 281 18.37 4.31 14.79
CA THR A 281 17.93 3.02 14.26
C THR A 281 18.03 3.04 12.74
N ALA A 282 18.55 1.97 12.16
CA ALA A 282 18.58 1.77 10.72
C ALA A 282 17.90 0.46 10.34
N SER A 283 17.31 0.40 9.15
CA SER A 283 16.68 -0.80 8.59
C SER A 283 17.50 -1.32 7.41
N VAL A 284 17.60 -2.66 7.30
CA VAL A 284 18.19 -3.35 6.15
C VAL A 284 17.26 -4.49 5.74
N ARG A 285 16.80 -4.49 4.48
CA ARG A 285 15.93 -5.54 3.95
C ARG A 285 16.68 -6.87 3.91
N LEU A 286 15.93 -7.97 4.14
CA LEU A 286 16.52 -9.31 4.29
C LEU A 286 17.22 -9.79 3.01
N GLU A 287 16.71 -9.44 1.84
CA GLU A 287 17.26 -9.77 0.52
C GLU A 287 18.47 -8.92 0.12
N LYS A 288 18.78 -7.88 0.88
CA LYS A 288 19.95 -7.03 0.64
C LYS A 288 21.23 -7.57 1.27
N LEU A 289 21.10 -8.57 2.13
CA LEU A 289 22.22 -9.23 2.79
C LEU A 289 22.79 -10.35 1.90
N SER A 290 24.10 -10.36 1.72
CA SER A 290 24.84 -11.36 0.95
C SER A 290 25.82 -12.13 1.82
N PHE A 291 26.07 -13.42 1.49
CA PHE A 291 26.96 -14.31 2.23
C PHE A 291 28.27 -14.53 1.49
N HIS A 292 29.40 -14.46 2.21
CA HIS A 292 30.74 -14.56 1.66
C HIS A 292 31.64 -15.43 2.56
N SER A 293 32.57 -16.19 1.94
CA SER A 293 33.58 -16.98 2.67
C SER A 293 34.73 -16.13 3.23
N ALA A 294 34.97 -14.95 2.64
CA ALA A 294 35.94 -13.97 3.08
C ALA A 294 35.26 -12.61 3.21
N ARG A 295 35.89 -11.65 3.91
CA ARG A 295 35.36 -10.30 4.04
C ARG A 295 35.14 -9.67 2.65
N PRO A 296 33.88 -9.31 2.30
CA PRO A 296 33.59 -8.68 1.02
C PRO A 296 34.08 -7.22 0.99
N ASP A 297 34.33 -6.70 -0.22
CA ASP A 297 34.63 -5.30 -0.46
C ASP A 297 33.33 -4.50 -0.67
N VAL A 298 32.59 -4.33 0.42
CA VAL A 298 31.33 -3.55 0.49
C VAL A 298 31.35 -2.65 1.72
N ALA A 299 30.48 -1.65 1.73
CA ALA A 299 30.44 -0.64 2.82
C ALA A 299 30.24 -1.25 4.19
N ASN A 300 29.37 -2.25 4.30
CA ASN A 300 29.03 -2.90 5.56
C ASN A 300 29.36 -4.40 5.49
N ALA A 301 30.17 -4.89 6.41
CA ALA A 301 30.52 -6.30 6.48
C ALA A 301 30.71 -6.74 7.93
N VAL A 302 29.93 -7.74 8.36
CA VAL A 302 30.01 -8.33 9.69
C VAL A 302 30.22 -9.84 9.60
N GLN A 303 30.91 -10.42 10.59
CA GLN A 303 31.10 -11.86 10.67
C GLN A 303 30.05 -12.48 11.59
N GLY A 304 29.55 -13.68 11.23
CA GLY A 304 28.56 -14.39 12.06
C GLY A 304 28.52 -15.87 11.78
N THR A 305 27.73 -16.58 12.56
CA THR A 305 27.52 -18.03 12.44
C THR A 305 26.04 -18.29 12.19
N VAL A 306 25.73 -19.14 11.21
CA VAL A 306 24.35 -19.54 10.91
C VAL A 306 23.79 -20.37 12.06
N VAL A 307 22.65 -19.90 12.62
CA VAL A 307 21.96 -20.52 13.74
C VAL A 307 20.59 -21.09 13.38
N GLY A 308 20.08 -20.76 12.20
CA GLY A 308 18.79 -21.26 11.72
C GLY A 308 18.61 -21.12 10.23
N LYS A 309 17.85 -22.04 9.63
CA LYS A 309 17.44 -21.98 8.23
C LYS A 309 15.99 -22.38 8.10
N THR A 310 15.21 -21.63 7.34
CA THR A 310 13.80 -21.92 7.07
C THR A 310 13.54 -21.91 5.57
N PHE A 311 13.10 -23.04 5.02
CA PHE A 311 12.76 -23.16 3.60
C PHE A 311 11.39 -22.54 3.32
N LEU A 312 11.33 -21.59 2.37
CA LEU A 312 10.13 -20.83 2.00
C LEU A 312 9.74 -21.04 0.51
N GLY A 313 10.11 -22.16 -0.06
CA GLY A 313 9.88 -22.47 -1.48
C GLY A 313 11.01 -21.96 -2.37
N SER A 314 10.81 -20.88 -3.08
CA SER A 314 11.83 -20.30 -3.98
C SER A 314 13.02 -19.64 -3.25
N ARG A 315 12.86 -19.34 -1.97
CA ARG A 315 13.88 -18.70 -1.13
C ARG A 315 14.05 -19.40 0.21
N MET A 316 15.13 -19.09 0.89
CA MET A 316 15.42 -19.57 2.25
C MET A 316 15.68 -18.36 3.16
N ALA A 317 15.04 -18.36 4.35
CA ALA A 317 15.40 -17.44 5.41
C ALA A 317 16.57 -18.06 6.22
N VAL A 318 17.65 -17.30 6.38
CA VAL A 318 18.85 -17.70 7.11
C VAL A 318 19.05 -16.76 8.29
N ASP A 319 19.02 -17.32 9.49
CA ASP A 319 19.28 -16.59 10.73
C ASP A 319 20.76 -16.72 11.11
N VAL A 320 21.41 -15.58 11.33
CA VAL A 320 22.85 -15.50 11.66
C VAL A 320 23.03 -14.83 13.00
N MET A 321 23.77 -15.45 13.90
CA MET A 321 24.27 -14.84 15.13
C MET A 321 25.55 -14.08 14.80
N VAL A 322 25.53 -12.76 14.99
CA VAL A 322 26.67 -11.90 14.68
C VAL A 322 27.76 -12.03 15.74
N ALA A 323 29.00 -12.19 15.32
CA ALA A 323 30.15 -12.25 16.20
C ALA A 323 30.35 -10.89 16.92
N ASP A 324 30.77 -10.94 18.18
CA ASP A 324 31.09 -9.77 19.03
C ASP A 324 29.95 -8.74 19.22
N ALA A 325 28.72 -9.08 18.83
CA ALA A 325 27.54 -8.20 18.87
C ALA A 325 26.54 -8.60 19.98
N LYS A 326 26.99 -9.08 21.13
CA LYS A 326 26.18 -9.39 22.33
C LYS A 326 24.89 -10.21 22.03
N GLY A 327 24.97 -11.15 21.11
CA GLY A 327 23.83 -12.00 20.71
C GLY A 327 22.89 -11.36 19.69
N ALA A 328 23.29 -10.28 19.01
CA ALA A 328 22.53 -9.72 17.90
C ALA A 328 22.39 -10.73 16.77
N LYS A 329 21.19 -10.76 16.17
CA LYS A 329 20.86 -11.63 15.05
C LYS A 329 20.52 -10.82 13.82
N LEU A 330 20.97 -11.31 12.68
CA LEU A 330 20.52 -10.86 11.37
C LEU A 330 19.76 -12.00 10.70
N ARG A 331 18.71 -11.64 9.97
CA ARG A 331 18.00 -12.57 9.08
C ARG A 331 18.23 -12.13 7.65
N ALA A 332 18.50 -13.07 6.77
CA ALA A 332 18.68 -12.82 5.34
C ALA A 332 17.77 -13.72 4.50
N PHE A 333 17.32 -13.22 3.35
CA PHE A 333 16.72 -14.04 2.31
C PHE A 333 17.75 -14.33 1.22
N VAL A 334 17.93 -15.59 0.92
CA VAL A 334 18.75 -16.06 -0.20
C VAL A 334 17.91 -17.00 -1.08
N ASP A 335 18.32 -17.21 -2.32
CA ASP A 335 17.71 -18.25 -3.13
C ASP A 335 17.84 -19.63 -2.45
N ALA A 336 16.91 -20.55 -2.74
CA ALA A 336 16.82 -21.81 -2.03
C ALA A 336 18.08 -22.69 -2.20
N GLU A 337 18.70 -22.67 -3.38
CA GLU A 337 19.90 -23.46 -3.67
C GLU A 337 21.11 -22.94 -2.91
N THR A 338 21.34 -21.62 -2.96
CA THR A 338 22.37 -20.96 -2.15
C THR A 338 22.17 -21.22 -0.67
N GLY A 339 20.96 -21.08 -0.17
CA GLY A 339 20.64 -21.33 1.25
C GLY A 339 20.95 -22.75 1.72
N LEU A 340 20.78 -23.76 0.86
CA LEU A 340 21.16 -25.14 1.15
C LEU A 340 22.68 -25.30 1.26
N SER A 341 23.45 -24.59 0.45
CA SER A 341 24.92 -24.70 0.40
C SER A 341 25.64 -23.97 1.54
N ILE A 342 25.01 -22.96 2.17
CA ILE A 342 25.60 -22.22 3.29
C ILE A 342 25.81 -23.18 4.47
N GLY A 343 27.06 -23.32 4.94
CA GLY A 343 27.45 -24.15 6.09
C GLY A 343 27.13 -23.50 7.45
N SER A 344 27.56 -24.17 8.51
CA SER A 344 27.52 -23.63 9.89
C SER A 344 28.82 -22.92 10.28
N ASP A 345 29.82 -22.88 9.40
CA ASP A 345 31.09 -22.22 9.64
C ASP A 345 30.89 -20.71 9.73
N PRO A 346 31.79 -19.99 10.42
CA PRO A 346 31.76 -18.52 10.44
C PRO A 346 31.80 -17.97 9.01
N THR A 347 30.85 -17.10 8.69
CA THR A 347 30.68 -16.52 7.37
C THR A 347 30.64 -15.00 7.47
N TRP A 348 30.94 -14.31 6.40
CA TRP A 348 30.77 -12.88 6.29
C TRP A 348 29.41 -12.56 5.70
N ILE A 349 28.72 -11.57 6.28
CA ILE A 349 27.49 -10.99 5.78
C ILE A 349 27.81 -9.58 5.36
N GLY A 350 27.49 -9.24 4.09
CA GLY A 350 27.78 -7.93 3.51
C GLY A 350 26.55 -7.27 2.90
N TRP A 351 26.53 -5.92 2.92
CA TRP A 351 25.54 -5.09 2.24
C TRP A 351 26.09 -3.68 1.96
N ASP A 352 25.55 -3.03 0.95
CA ASP A 352 25.93 -1.66 0.57
C ASP A 352 25.29 -0.61 1.50
N SER A 353 25.88 0.58 1.58
CA SER A 353 25.37 1.72 2.36
C SER A 353 23.95 2.12 1.92
N ASP A 354 23.70 2.12 0.61
CA ASP A 354 22.40 2.49 0.03
C ASP A 354 21.29 1.47 0.37
N SER A 355 21.66 0.28 0.81
CA SER A 355 20.73 -0.75 1.28
C SER A 355 20.34 -0.62 2.74
N MET A 356 20.91 0.35 3.45
CA MET A 356 20.64 0.62 4.87
C MET A 356 20.01 2.01 5.03
N ALA A 357 18.72 2.06 5.39
CA ALA A 357 18.00 3.31 5.62
C ALA A 357 18.01 3.69 7.10
N VAL A 358 18.49 4.89 7.43
CA VAL A 358 18.42 5.47 8.77
C VAL A 358 17.03 6.04 9.01
N LEU A 359 16.38 5.59 10.08
CA LEU A 359 14.98 5.88 10.39
C LEU A 359 14.89 7.13 11.30
N ARG A 360 13.77 7.83 11.17
CA ARG A 360 13.36 8.88 12.11
C ARG A 360 12.52 8.21 13.19
N ASP A 361 13.01 8.19 14.41
CA ASP A 361 12.26 7.69 15.58
C ASP A 361 11.52 8.85 16.28
#